data_62afb58be21873fce35e8dd7f810deb0
#
_entry.id   62afb58be21873fce35e8dd7f810deb0
#
_cell.length_a   1.000
_cell.length_b   1.000
_cell.length_c   1.000
_cell.angle_alpha   90.00
_cell.angle_beta   90.00
_cell.angle_gamma   90.00
#
_symmetry.space_group_name_H-M   'P 1'
#
loop_
_entity.id
_entity.type
_entity.pdbx_description
1 polymer ?
#
loop_
_entity_poly.entity_id
_entity_poly.type
_entity_poly.pdbx_seq_one_letter_code
_entity_poly.pdbx_strand_id
1 'polypeptide(L)'
;MSDFRQTRDREAATLLTMTAAWHSIESPLGNLLLVGDGESLTRLAMSPRPNDVPEGGRRDAAAFAEVQGQLSSYFAGELTEFDVPLAPRGSEFQLRVWNALLEIPYGETASYGEIATADGRPDAVRAVGATNGRNPIAVIIPCHRVIGADGTLVGYGGGLDRKRLLLELEAEHAAPRLWPARS
;
A
#
# COMPACT_ATOMS: atom_id res chain seq x y z
N MET A 1 -22.83 35.18 1.36
CA MET A 1 -21.72 34.68 2.24
C MET A 1 -21.26 33.24 1.94
N SER A 2 -21.75 32.60 0.88
CA SER A 2 -21.40 31.21 0.49
C SER A 2 -20.31 31.08 -0.56
N ASP A 3 -19.88 32.19 -1.17
CA ASP A 3 -18.95 32.16 -2.31
C ASP A 3 -17.47 32.05 -1.91
N PHE A 4 -17.11 32.56 -0.74
CA PHE A 4 -15.73 32.55 -0.25
C PHE A 4 -15.20 31.17 0.21
N ARG A 5 -16.09 30.25 0.64
CA ARG A 5 -15.71 28.90 1.02
C ARG A 5 -15.45 28.03 -0.20
N GLN A 6 -16.33 28.11 -1.21
CA GLN A 6 -16.15 27.34 -2.46
C GLN A 6 -14.91 27.76 -3.25
N THR A 7 -14.53 29.03 -3.20
CA THR A 7 -13.31 29.53 -3.87
C THR A 7 -12.06 29.02 -3.15
N ARG A 8 -12.03 29.03 -1.81
CA ARG A 8 -10.91 28.48 -1.01
C ARG A 8 -10.74 26.98 -1.19
N ASP A 9 -11.84 26.23 -1.22
CA ASP A 9 -11.78 24.77 -1.41
C ASP A 9 -11.35 24.40 -2.83
N ARG A 10 -11.71 25.19 -3.83
CA ARG A 10 -11.20 25.04 -5.21
C ARG A 10 -9.74 25.45 -5.34
N GLU A 11 -9.32 26.55 -4.72
CA GLU A 11 -7.92 26.97 -4.72
C GLU A 11 -7.03 25.98 -3.95
N ALA A 12 -7.46 25.47 -2.80
CA ALA A 12 -6.77 24.43 -2.05
C ALA A 12 -6.72 23.09 -2.83
N ALA A 13 -7.81 22.71 -3.50
CA ALA A 13 -7.84 21.54 -4.38
C ALA A 13 -6.92 21.73 -5.60
N THR A 14 -6.89 22.93 -6.18
CA THR A 14 -6.02 23.28 -7.33
C THR A 14 -4.55 23.33 -6.91
N LEU A 15 -4.22 23.86 -5.73
CA LEU A 15 -2.88 23.86 -5.18
C LEU A 15 -2.38 22.45 -4.85
N LEU A 16 -3.24 21.58 -4.30
CA LEU A 16 -2.94 20.16 -4.05
C LEU A 16 -2.73 19.38 -5.36
N THR A 17 -3.48 19.66 -6.42
CA THR A 17 -3.30 19.06 -7.74
C THR A 17 -2.04 19.58 -8.44
N MET A 18 -1.67 20.84 -8.25
CA MET A 18 -0.47 21.43 -8.84
C MET A 18 0.85 20.92 -8.21
N THR A 19 0.81 20.37 -7.00
CA THR A 19 1.97 19.79 -6.32
C THR A 19 2.06 18.28 -6.47
N ALA A 20 1.01 17.60 -6.95
CA ALA A 20 1.03 16.16 -7.16
C ALA A 20 2.06 15.76 -8.21
N ALA A 21 3.00 14.92 -7.82
CA ALA A 21 3.95 14.30 -8.71
C ALA A 21 3.56 12.84 -8.96
N TRP A 22 3.92 12.31 -10.13
CA TRP A 22 3.72 10.91 -10.44
C TRP A 22 4.84 10.35 -11.30
N HIS A 23 5.07 9.04 -11.20
CA HIS A 23 6.01 8.31 -12.02
C HIS A 23 5.54 6.87 -12.23
N SER A 24 5.82 6.31 -13.39
CA SER A 24 5.54 4.91 -13.70
C SER A 24 6.84 4.14 -13.79
N ILE A 25 6.88 3.00 -13.12
CA ILE A 25 8.03 2.10 -13.12
C ILE A 25 7.62 0.69 -13.53
N GLU A 26 8.51 -0.04 -14.17
CA GLU A 26 8.33 -1.47 -14.42
C GLU A 26 8.80 -2.29 -13.21
N SER A 27 8.14 -3.41 -12.97
CA SER A 27 8.44 -4.32 -11.87
C SER A 27 8.06 -5.75 -12.21
N PRO A 28 8.45 -6.77 -11.40
CA PRO A 28 7.98 -8.14 -11.55
C PRO A 28 6.44 -8.28 -11.46
N LEU A 29 5.77 -7.31 -10.87
CA LEU A 29 4.29 -7.24 -10.83
C LEU A 29 3.68 -6.57 -12.07
N GLY A 30 4.49 -6.16 -13.03
CA GLY A 30 4.12 -5.31 -14.16
C GLY A 30 4.31 -3.82 -13.84
N ASN A 31 3.60 -2.97 -14.58
CA ASN A 31 3.73 -1.52 -14.41
C ASN A 31 3.11 -1.03 -13.10
N LEU A 32 3.88 -0.26 -12.33
CA LEU A 32 3.45 0.38 -11.09
C LEU A 32 3.37 1.89 -11.30
N LEU A 33 2.32 2.52 -10.76
CA LEU A 33 2.19 3.97 -10.72
C LEU A 33 2.45 4.46 -9.30
N LEU A 34 3.43 5.35 -9.17
CA LEU A 34 3.76 6.08 -7.96
C LEU A 34 3.13 7.47 -8.02
N VAL A 35 2.47 7.89 -6.96
CA VAL A 35 1.91 9.25 -6.81
C VAL A 35 2.27 9.77 -5.43
N GLY A 36 2.70 11.03 -5.37
CA GLY A 36 3.08 11.70 -4.13
C GLY A 36 2.90 13.21 -4.20
N ASP A 37 3.18 13.88 -3.10
CA ASP A 37 3.13 15.34 -2.98
C ASP A 37 4.53 15.99 -3.03
N GLY A 38 5.57 15.19 -3.27
CA GLY A 38 6.98 15.61 -3.30
C GLY A 38 7.73 15.31 -2.00
N GLU A 39 7.03 14.99 -0.91
CA GLU A 39 7.61 14.62 0.39
C GLU A 39 7.20 13.19 0.79
N SER A 40 5.96 12.80 0.46
CA SER A 40 5.38 11.52 0.88
C SER A 40 4.74 10.79 -0.30
N LEU A 41 4.76 9.45 -0.25
CA LEU A 41 4.01 8.61 -1.16
C LEU A 41 2.54 8.54 -0.72
N THR A 42 1.64 8.92 -1.62
CA THR A 42 0.19 8.91 -1.36
C THR A 42 -0.51 7.75 -2.06
N ARG A 43 0.10 7.19 -3.12
CA ARG A 43 -0.43 6.05 -3.87
C ARG A 43 0.69 5.24 -4.53
N LEU A 44 0.53 3.92 -4.49
CA LEU A 44 1.22 2.95 -5.33
C LEU A 44 0.18 2.00 -5.91
N ALA A 45 -0.08 2.12 -7.20
CA ALA A 45 -1.09 1.32 -7.89
C ALA A 45 -0.45 0.30 -8.84
N MET A 46 -0.92 -0.94 -8.78
CA MET A 46 -0.59 -2.00 -9.73
C MET A 46 -1.55 -1.96 -10.92
N SER A 47 -1.05 -2.16 -12.14
CA SER A 47 -1.84 -2.06 -13.37
C SER A 47 -2.67 -0.77 -13.43
N PRO A 48 -2.01 0.39 -13.39
CA PRO A 48 -2.69 1.68 -13.31
C PRO A 48 -3.58 1.91 -14.54
N ARG A 49 -4.73 2.53 -14.28
CA ARG A 49 -5.64 3.02 -15.32
C ARG A 49 -5.31 4.47 -15.66
N PRO A 50 -5.72 5.00 -16.81
CA PRO A 50 -5.48 6.42 -17.14
C PRO A 50 -5.96 7.40 -16.06
N ASN A 51 -7.10 7.11 -15.41
CA ASN A 51 -7.67 7.94 -14.34
C ASN A 51 -6.93 7.82 -12.99
N ASP A 52 -5.95 6.94 -12.87
CA ASP A 52 -5.13 6.83 -11.66
C ASP A 52 -4.02 7.88 -11.63
N VAL A 53 -3.67 8.45 -12.78
CA VAL A 53 -2.77 9.59 -12.89
C VAL A 53 -3.50 10.84 -12.41
N PRO A 54 -2.93 11.60 -11.46
CA PRO A 54 -3.58 12.80 -10.97
C PRO A 54 -3.72 13.86 -12.07
N GLU A 55 -4.94 14.41 -12.22
CA GLU A 55 -5.21 15.50 -13.15
C GLU A 55 -4.34 16.72 -12.79
N GLY A 56 -3.66 17.30 -13.78
CA GLY A 56 -2.72 18.40 -13.56
C GLY A 56 -1.42 18.00 -12.83
N GLY A 57 -1.24 16.73 -12.50
CA GLY A 57 -0.03 16.24 -11.85
C GLY A 57 1.19 16.25 -12.77
N ARG A 58 2.37 16.56 -12.20
CA ARG A 58 3.64 16.60 -12.92
C ARG A 58 4.29 15.21 -12.93
N ARG A 59 4.70 14.75 -14.11
CA ARG A 59 5.55 13.55 -14.20
C ARG A 59 6.96 13.90 -13.72
N ASP A 60 7.44 13.18 -12.70
CA ASP A 60 8.71 13.47 -12.06
C ASP A 60 9.40 12.20 -11.56
N ALA A 61 10.31 11.67 -12.34
CA ALA A 61 11.06 10.47 -11.96
C ALA A 61 12.01 10.74 -10.77
N ALA A 62 12.55 11.95 -10.66
CA ALA A 62 13.50 12.29 -9.61
C ALA A 62 12.86 12.30 -8.22
N ALA A 63 11.59 12.74 -8.13
CA ALA A 63 10.83 12.73 -6.88
C ALA A 63 10.58 11.31 -6.32
N PHE A 64 10.68 10.27 -7.14
CA PHE A 64 10.44 8.88 -6.74
C PHE A 64 11.69 7.99 -6.83
N ALA A 65 12.89 8.57 -7.02
CA ALA A 65 14.12 7.79 -7.20
C ALA A 65 14.42 6.89 -5.99
N GLU A 66 14.20 7.39 -4.78
CA GLU A 66 14.39 6.61 -3.55
C GLU A 66 13.36 5.47 -3.43
N VAL A 67 12.07 5.76 -3.63
CA VAL A 67 11.01 4.75 -3.62
C VAL A 67 11.26 3.67 -4.66
N GLN A 68 11.68 4.06 -5.86
CA GLN A 68 12.03 3.12 -6.93
C GLN A 68 13.23 2.26 -6.55
N GLY A 69 14.26 2.84 -5.94
CA GLY A 69 15.44 2.10 -5.46
C GLY A 69 15.06 1.07 -4.40
N GLN A 70 14.26 1.45 -3.41
CA GLN A 70 13.79 0.56 -2.37
C GLN A 70 12.88 -0.56 -2.92
N LEU A 71 11.98 -0.26 -3.86
CA LEU A 71 11.18 -1.28 -4.54
C LEU A 71 12.05 -2.25 -5.33
N SER A 72 13.10 -1.77 -6.00
CA SER A 72 14.03 -2.64 -6.73
C SER A 72 14.76 -3.58 -5.79
N SER A 73 15.28 -3.09 -4.65
CA SER A 73 15.92 -3.92 -3.62
C SER A 73 14.94 -4.90 -2.96
N TYR A 74 13.69 -4.50 -2.74
CA TYR A 74 12.66 -5.41 -2.24
C TYR A 74 12.38 -6.56 -3.21
N PHE A 75 12.22 -6.28 -4.51
CA PHE A 75 12.00 -7.32 -5.51
C PHE A 75 13.25 -8.20 -5.76
N ALA A 76 14.43 -7.71 -5.41
CA ALA A 76 15.66 -8.50 -5.41
C ALA A 76 15.84 -9.35 -4.13
N GLY A 77 14.93 -9.23 -3.14
CA GLY A 77 15.03 -9.90 -1.84
C GLY A 77 16.09 -9.31 -0.90
N GLU A 78 16.57 -8.11 -1.21
CA GLU A 78 17.64 -7.42 -0.46
C GLU A 78 17.09 -6.43 0.58
N LEU A 79 15.81 -6.05 0.48
CA LEU A 79 15.13 -5.15 1.40
C LEU A 79 13.91 -5.82 2.02
N THR A 80 13.80 -5.79 3.34
CA THR A 80 12.67 -6.36 4.09
C THR A 80 11.76 -5.29 4.70
N GLU A 81 12.25 -4.06 4.88
CA GLU A 81 11.53 -2.94 5.44
C GLU A 81 11.71 -1.70 4.57
N PHE A 82 10.61 -0.99 4.30
CA PHE A 82 10.65 0.24 3.54
C PHE A 82 10.81 1.44 4.47
N ASP A 83 11.72 2.34 4.13
CA ASP A 83 11.89 3.66 4.77
C ASP A 83 11.43 4.75 3.81
N VAL A 84 10.11 4.85 3.63
CA VAL A 84 9.45 5.80 2.74
C VAL A 84 8.37 6.53 3.52
N PRO A 85 8.35 7.87 3.52
CA PRO A 85 7.25 8.62 4.10
C PRO A 85 5.93 8.30 3.38
N LEU A 86 4.93 7.83 4.13
CA LEU A 86 3.63 7.42 3.60
C LEU A 86 2.54 8.39 4.07
N ALA A 87 1.70 8.83 3.15
CA ALA A 87 0.53 9.67 3.43
C ALA A 87 -0.74 9.10 2.77
N PRO A 88 -1.18 7.88 3.13
CA PRO A 88 -2.40 7.30 2.61
C PRO A 88 -3.62 8.13 3.04
N ARG A 89 -4.58 8.33 2.12
CA ARG A 89 -5.83 9.03 2.42
C ARG A 89 -6.97 8.04 2.60
N GLY A 90 -7.70 8.17 3.71
CA GLY A 90 -8.80 7.29 4.03
C GLY A 90 -9.57 7.75 5.26
N SER A 91 -10.64 7.04 5.61
CA SER A 91 -11.32 7.23 6.89
C SER A 91 -10.41 6.81 8.05
N GLU A 92 -10.74 7.26 9.26
CA GLU A 92 -10.01 6.89 10.47
C GLU A 92 -9.89 5.35 10.63
N PHE A 93 -10.98 4.62 10.36
CA PHE A 93 -10.96 3.16 10.37
C PHE A 93 -9.99 2.58 9.32
N GLN A 94 -10.00 3.11 8.10
CA GLN A 94 -9.09 2.66 7.05
C GLN A 94 -7.62 2.90 7.43
N LEU A 95 -7.32 4.08 7.97
CA LEU A 95 -5.96 4.41 8.41
C LEU A 95 -5.49 3.47 9.53
N ARG A 96 -6.34 3.14 10.51
CA ARG A 96 -6.00 2.17 11.56
C ARG A 96 -5.73 0.77 10.99
N VAL A 97 -6.58 0.30 10.08
CA VAL A 97 -6.38 -1.01 9.43
C VAL A 97 -5.06 -1.02 8.65
N TRP A 98 -4.78 0.01 7.83
CA TRP A 98 -3.53 0.06 7.07
C TRP A 98 -2.29 0.16 7.96
N ASN A 99 -2.37 0.86 9.09
CA ASN A 99 -1.30 0.85 10.09
C ASN A 99 -1.11 -0.55 10.69
N ALA A 100 -2.19 -1.27 11.00
CA ALA A 100 -2.08 -2.64 11.48
C ALA A 100 -1.45 -3.60 10.44
N LEU A 101 -1.63 -3.33 9.14
CA LEU A 101 -0.96 -4.11 8.10
C LEU A 101 0.56 -3.91 8.12
N LEU A 102 1.04 -2.70 8.42
CA LEU A 102 2.47 -2.40 8.51
C LEU A 102 3.18 -3.15 9.63
N GLU A 103 2.43 -3.58 10.66
CA GLU A 103 2.96 -4.38 11.77
C GLU A 103 3.16 -5.87 11.42
N ILE A 104 2.68 -6.34 10.27
CA ILE A 104 2.90 -7.73 9.83
C ILE A 104 4.33 -7.85 9.31
N PRO A 105 5.20 -8.66 9.95
CA PRO A 105 6.60 -8.75 9.55
C PRO A 105 6.78 -9.32 8.13
N TYR A 106 7.92 -9.03 7.52
CA TYR A 106 8.34 -9.61 6.25
C TYR A 106 8.38 -11.13 6.31
N GLY A 107 7.79 -11.79 5.32
CA GLY A 107 7.70 -13.26 5.26
C GLY A 107 6.67 -13.88 6.21
N GLU A 108 5.90 -13.05 6.93
CA GLU A 108 4.81 -13.52 7.79
C GLU A 108 3.44 -13.18 7.20
N THR A 109 2.42 -13.87 7.70
CA THR A 109 1.03 -13.64 7.29
C THR A 109 0.14 -13.49 8.51
N ALA A 110 -0.96 -12.76 8.33
CA ALA A 110 -2.03 -12.64 9.32
C ALA A 110 -3.38 -12.92 8.66
N SER A 111 -4.34 -13.39 9.43
CA SER A 111 -5.72 -13.51 8.97
C SER A 111 -6.47 -12.18 9.11
N TYR A 112 -7.54 -12.00 8.35
CA TYR A 112 -8.45 -10.86 8.51
C TYR A 112 -9.01 -10.73 9.92
N GLY A 113 -9.23 -11.87 10.61
CA GLY A 113 -9.71 -11.91 11.99
C GLY A 113 -8.67 -11.40 12.99
N GLU A 114 -7.38 -11.72 12.79
CA GLU A 114 -6.29 -11.19 13.63
C GLU A 114 -6.16 -9.68 13.48
N ILE A 115 -6.24 -9.15 12.25
CA ILE A 115 -6.24 -7.69 12.01
C ILE A 115 -7.47 -7.03 12.67
N ALA A 116 -8.66 -7.63 12.56
CA ALA A 116 -9.87 -7.11 13.21
C ALA A 116 -9.74 -7.09 14.74
N THR A 117 -9.13 -8.13 15.31
CA THR A 117 -8.86 -8.22 16.75
C THR A 117 -7.83 -7.18 17.19
N ALA A 118 -6.77 -6.97 16.43
CA ALA A 118 -5.77 -5.95 16.70
C ALA A 118 -6.35 -4.51 16.64
N ASP A 119 -7.35 -4.25 15.76
CA ASP A 119 -8.11 -2.98 15.75
C ASP A 119 -9.12 -2.86 16.92
N GLY A 120 -9.24 -3.87 17.79
CA GLY A 120 -10.20 -3.91 18.88
C GLY A 120 -11.64 -4.17 18.43
N ARG A 121 -11.85 -4.65 17.21
CA ARG A 121 -13.17 -4.91 16.59
C ARG A 121 -13.22 -6.30 15.96
N PRO A 122 -13.19 -7.38 16.76
CA PRO A 122 -13.14 -8.76 16.25
C PRO A 122 -14.29 -9.11 15.28
N ASP A 123 -15.43 -8.43 15.40
CA ASP A 123 -16.59 -8.62 14.52
C ASP A 123 -16.45 -7.90 13.17
N ALA A 124 -15.46 -7.01 13.00
CA ALA A 124 -15.30 -6.19 11.81
C ALA A 124 -14.53 -6.86 10.65
N VAL A 125 -14.42 -8.20 10.63
CA VAL A 125 -13.61 -8.97 9.66
C VAL A 125 -13.93 -8.61 8.21
N ARG A 126 -15.23 -8.47 7.86
CA ARG A 126 -15.63 -8.07 6.50
C ARG A 126 -15.22 -6.64 6.15
N ALA A 127 -15.31 -5.72 7.12
CA ALA A 127 -14.90 -4.32 6.92
C ALA A 127 -13.38 -4.22 6.79
N VAL A 128 -12.61 -5.01 7.54
CA VAL A 128 -11.16 -5.16 7.39
C VAL A 128 -10.83 -5.68 6.00
N GLY A 129 -11.49 -6.73 5.52
CA GLY A 129 -11.29 -7.27 4.18
C GLY A 129 -11.55 -6.24 3.08
N ALA A 130 -12.65 -5.48 3.18
CA ALA A 130 -12.97 -4.40 2.24
C ALA A 130 -11.92 -3.28 2.29
N THR A 131 -11.41 -2.94 3.47
CA THR A 131 -10.37 -1.91 3.65
C THR A 131 -9.01 -2.39 3.13
N ASN A 132 -8.66 -3.65 3.38
CA ASN A 132 -7.47 -4.30 2.82
C ASN A 132 -7.46 -4.20 1.29
N GLY A 133 -8.58 -4.50 0.64
CA GLY A 133 -8.74 -4.38 -0.82
C GLY A 133 -8.70 -2.94 -1.37
N ARG A 134 -8.86 -1.93 -0.50
CA ARG A 134 -8.80 -0.49 -0.85
C ARG A 134 -7.45 0.15 -0.50
N ASN A 135 -6.45 -0.65 -0.14
CA ASN A 135 -5.12 -0.15 0.17
C ASN A 135 -4.59 0.74 -0.96
N PRO A 136 -4.29 2.02 -0.70
CA PRO A 136 -3.83 2.93 -1.74
C PRO A 136 -2.35 2.77 -2.09
N ILE A 137 -1.55 2.16 -1.21
CA ILE A 137 -0.08 2.04 -1.35
C ILE A 137 0.30 0.56 -1.30
N ALA A 138 -0.07 -0.17 -2.36
CA ALA A 138 0.19 -1.60 -2.45
C ALA A 138 1.69 -1.93 -2.33
N VAL A 139 2.03 -3.14 -1.92
CA VAL A 139 3.38 -3.64 -1.65
C VAL A 139 3.97 -3.04 -0.37
N ILE A 140 4.15 -1.72 -0.27
CA ILE A 140 4.73 -1.04 0.89
C ILE A 140 3.81 -1.19 2.11
N ILE A 141 2.50 -0.91 1.96
CA ILE A 141 1.50 -1.35 2.94
C ILE A 141 1.13 -2.80 2.57
N PRO A 142 1.54 -3.80 3.35
CA PRO A 142 1.59 -5.19 2.89
C PRO A 142 0.25 -5.92 2.96
N CYS A 143 -0.76 -5.42 2.24
CA CYS A 143 -2.08 -6.06 2.17
C CYS A 143 -2.04 -7.48 1.56
N HIS A 144 -0.97 -7.85 0.87
CA HIS A 144 -0.73 -9.21 0.38
C HIS A 144 -0.44 -10.21 1.51
N ARG A 145 0.06 -9.77 2.68
CA ARG A 145 0.32 -10.62 3.85
C ARG A 145 -0.94 -11.02 4.60
N VAL A 146 -2.13 -10.49 4.23
CA VAL A 146 -3.39 -10.88 4.87
C VAL A 146 -4.05 -12.00 4.06
N ILE A 147 -4.28 -13.16 4.70
CA ILE A 147 -4.81 -14.39 4.10
C ILE A 147 -6.09 -14.86 4.81
N GLY A 148 -6.75 -15.88 4.27
CA GLY A 148 -7.85 -16.54 4.95
C GLY A 148 -7.39 -17.22 6.25
N ALA A 149 -8.28 -17.40 7.23
CA ALA A 149 -7.97 -18.07 8.48
C ALA A 149 -7.59 -19.56 8.29
N ASP A 150 -8.00 -20.14 7.16
CA ASP A 150 -7.65 -21.48 6.71
C ASP A 150 -6.37 -21.54 5.87
N GLY A 151 -5.63 -20.42 5.76
CA GLY A 151 -4.43 -20.28 4.95
C GLY A 151 -4.69 -20.03 3.46
N THR A 152 -5.93 -19.93 3.02
CA THR A 152 -6.25 -19.70 1.60
C THR A 152 -5.93 -18.26 1.17
N LEU A 153 -5.47 -18.13 -0.09
CA LEU A 153 -5.28 -16.83 -0.71
C LEU A 153 -6.63 -16.30 -1.16
N VAL A 154 -7.10 -15.25 -0.51
CA VAL A 154 -8.36 -14.59 -0.84
C VAL A 154 -8.15 -13.09 -1.00
N GLY A 155 -8.97 -12.46 -1.85
CA GLY A 155 -9.15 -11.03 -1.99
C GLY A 155 -7.84 -10.21 -2.14
N TYR A 156 -7.43 -9.92 -3.37
CA TYR A 156 -6.32 -9.00 -3.63
C TYR A 156 -6.63 -8.11 -4.82
N GLY A 157 -6.51 -6.79 -4.64
CA GLY A 157 -6.83 -5.82 -5.69
C GLY A 157 -5.95 -5.94 -6.94
N GLY A 158 -4.74 -6.46 -6.79
CA GLY A 158 -3.81 -6.72 -7.88
C GLY A 158 -3.97 -8.12 -8.52
N GLY A 159 -4.91 -8.96 -8.05
CA GLY A 159 -5.07 -10.34 -8.48
C GLY A 159 -4.24 -11.33 -7.66
N LEU A 160 -4.74 -12.57 -7.54
CA LEU A 160 -4.14 -13.59 -6.67
C LEU A 160 -2.74 -14.02 -7.14
N ASP A 161 -2.43 -13.95 -8.42
CA ASP A 161 -1.10 -14.31 -8.94
C ASP A 161 -0.02 -13.37 -8.41
N ARG A 162 -0.29 -12.06 -8.37
CA ARG A 162 0.63 -11.08 -7.77
C ARG A 162 0.74 -11.25 -6.25
N LYS A 163 -0.36 -11.57 -5.58
CA LYS A 163 -0.33 -11.87 -4.14
C LYS A 163 0.57 -13.07 -3.87
N ARG A 164 0.43 -14.15 -4.63
CA ARG A 164 1.27 -15.35 -4.52
C ARG A 164 2.73 -15.01 -4.76
N LEU A 165 3.04 -14.28 -5.84
CA LEU A 165 4.40 -13.89 -6.18
C LEU A 165 5.06 -13.11 -5.03
N LEU A 166 4.36 -12.15 -4.42
CA LEU A 166 4.88 -11.38 -3.27
C LEU A 166 5.12 -12.27 -2.06
N LEU A 167 4.19 -13.16 -1.73
CA LEU A 167 4.34 -14.07 -0.59
C LEU A 167 5.48 -15.08 -0.81
N GLU A 168 5.64 -15.60 -2.01
CA GLU A 168 6.74 -16.52 -2.38
C GLU A 168 8.07 -15.79 -2.31
N LEU A 169 8.19 -14.58 -2.86
CA LEU A 169 9.36 -13.74 -2.76
C LEU A 169 9.79 -13.53 -1.32
N GLU A 170 8.83 -13.14 -0.46
CA GLU A 170 9.12 -12.91 0.95
C GLU A 170 9.48 -14.18 1.70
N ALA A 171 8.82 -15.30 1.42
CA ALA A 171 9.13 -16.58 2.04
C ALA A 171 10.52 -17.10 1.66
N GLU A 172 10.97 -16.84 0.42
CA GLU A 172 12.29 -17.24 -0.06
C GLU A 172 13.42 -16.45 0.63
N HIS A 173 13.19 -15.16 0.90
CA HIS A 173 14.23 -14.26 1.41
C HIS A 173 14.08 -13.91 2.90
N ALA A 174 13.01 -14.39 3.56
CA ALA A 174 12.88 -14.24 5.00
C ALA A 174 14.00 -14.98 5.74
N ALA A 175 14.60 -14.33 6.73
CA ALA A 175 15.60 -15.00 7.58
C ALA A 175 15.00 -16.27 8.20
N PRO A 176 15.74 -17.39 8.24
CA PRO A 176 15.24 -18.61 8.87
C PRO A 176 14.90 -18.31 10.33
N ARG A 177 13.69 -18.69 10.77
CA ARG A 177 13.28 -18.52 12.17
C ARG A 177 14.20 -19.33 13.08
N LEU A 178 14.94 -18.66 13.93
CA LEU A 178 15.77 -19.31 14.95
C LEU A 178 14.95 -19.91 16.10
N TRP A 179 13.62 -19.72 16.10
CA TRP A 179 12.69 -20.21 17.14
C TRP A 179 11.40 -20.72 16.54
N PRO A 180 10.85 -21.88 17.03
CA PRO A 180 9.59 -22.39 16.54
C PRO A 180 8.43 -21.41 16.84
N ALA A 181 7.50 -21.32 15.87
CA ALA A 181 6.27 -20.56 16.03
C ALA A 181 5.54 -20.94 17.33
N ARG A 182 5.03 -19.95 18.05
CA ARG A 182 4.17 -20.21 19.22
C ARG A 182 2.93 -20.96 18.74
N SER A 183 2.72 -22.13 19.33
CA SER A 183 1.53 -22.97 19.17
C SER A 183 0.30 -22.28 19.70
#